data_46ef4264cd9a9b6f9b641179b0c562fe
#
_entry.id   46ef4264cd9a9b6f9b641179b0c562fe
#
_cell.length_a   1.000
_cell.length_b   1.000
_cell.length_c   1.000
_cell.angle_alpha   90.00
_cell.angle_beta   90.00
_cell.angle_gamma   90.00
#
_symmetry.space_group_name_H-M   'P 1'
#
loop_
_entity.id
_entity.type
_entity.pdbx_description
1 polymer ?
#
loop_
_entity_poly.entity_id
_entity_poly.type
_entity_poly.pdbx_seq_one_letter_code
_entity_poly.pdbx_strand_id
1 'polypeptide(L)'
;MTDKDTVKLRNLCIGYGKRVVAKDINESIRQGELTCLLGPNGVGKSTLLRTLAGFQPKLSGDILINGKGIEEYSRAEMSQIISIVLTEKPNTQNLNAQQIVEMGRAPYTGFWNKCGKEDMEVVDNAISMVNIESLRHRMVSTLSDGELQKVMIAKALAQQTPVIYLDEPTAFLDYQSKVDLMMLLSRIGRKMQKTIFLSTHDVELALQIADMIWLMSDDGTLVTGKPDELAAGGHLQRFFETDTLRYDKDTGMLMVVK
;
A
#
# COMPACT_ATOMS: atom_id res chain seq x y z
N MET A 1 -25.24 1.65 -11.17
CA MET A 1 -23.94 1.04 -10.87
C MET A 1 -23.16 2.10 -10.11
N THR A 2 -22.94 1.92 -8.83
CA THR A 2 -22.11 2.82 -8.04
C THR A 2 -20.69 2.72 -8.53
N ASP A 3 -20.13 3.85 -8.97
CA ASP A 3 -18.72 3.97 -9.37
C ASP A 3 -17.88 3.59 -8.14
N LYS A 4 -17.21 2.43 -8.17
CA LYS A 4 -16.40 1.92 -7.07
C LYS A 4 -14.98 2.53 -7.06
N ASP A 5 -14.69 3.43 -7.99
CA ASP A 5 -13.40 4.08 -8.10
C ASP A 5 -13.22 5.08 -6.95
N THR A 6 -12.42 4.71 -5.95
CA THR A 6 -12.10 5.60 -4.82
C THR A 6 -11.03 6.62 -5.21
N VAL A 7 -10.00 6.15 -5.94
CA VAL A 7 -8.92 7.01 -6.45
C VAL A 7 -8.90 6.90 -7.97
N LYS A 8 -8.91 8.04 -8.66
CA LYS A 8 -8.87 8.10 -10.12
C LYS A 8 -7.75 9.02 -10.58
N LEU A 9 -6.94 8.54 -11.50
CA LEU A 9 -5.80 9.24 -12.08
C LEU A 9 -6.14 9.64 -13.51
N ARG A 10 -5.83 10.89 -13.88
CA ARG A 10 -6.04 11.41 -15.22
C ARG A 10 -4.78 12.10 -15.72
N ASN A 11 -4.18 11.55 -16.77
CA ASN A 11 -2.95 12.03 -17.39
C ASN A 11 -1.87 12.37 -16.34
N LEU A 12 -1.82 11.57 -15.25
CA LEU A 12 -0.93 11.83 -14.14
C LEU A 12 0.52 11.65 -14.58
N CYS A 13 1.34 12.64 -14.27
CA CYS A 13 2.79 12.62 -14.44
C CYS A 13 3.45 12.78 -13.07
N ILE A 14 4.36 11.87 -12.74
CA ILE A 14 5.10 11.86 -11.46
C ILE A 14 6.60 11.96 -11.68
N GLY A 15 7.30 12.53 -10.70
CA GLY A 15 8.75 12.68 -10.77
C GLY A 15 9.29 13.70 -9.79
N TYR A 16 10.52 14.15 -10.02
CA TYR A 16 11.24 15.10 -9.17
C TYR A 16 11.79 16.26 -9.99
N GLY A 17 11.31 17.46 -9.76
CA GLY A 17 11.75 18.64 -10.51
C GLY A 17 11.53 18.47 -12.01
N LYS A 18 12.61 18.30 -12.79
CA LYS A 18 12.54 18.07 -14.24
C LYS A 18 12.62 16.60 -14.64
N ARG A 19 12.89 15.69 -13.69
CA ARG A 19 13.01 14.25 -13.96
C ARG A 19 11.62 13.60 -13.88
N VAL A 20 11.10 13.21 -15.04
CA VAL A 20 9.88 12.39 -15.13
C VAL A 20 10.22 10.94 -14.76
N VAL A 21 9.42 10.34 -13.89
CA VAL A 21 9.50 8.94 -13.48
C VAL A 21 8.47 8.11 -14.24
N ALA A 22 7.22 8.57 -14.28
CA ALA A 22 6.17 7.99 -15.12
C ALA A 22 5.20 9.08 -15.56
N LYS A 23 4.54 8.87 -16.69
CA LYS A 23 3.61 9.84 -17.30
C LYS A 23 2.41 9.12 -17.91
N ASP A 24 1.43 9.91 -18.26
CA ASP A 24 0.20 9.49 -18.94
C ASP A 24 -0.55 8.39 -18.17
N ILE A 25 -0.46 8.40 -16.83
CA ILE A 25 -1.14 7.42 -15.99
C ILE A 25 -2.64 7.78 -15.95
N ASN A 26 -3.47 6.87 -16.50
CA ASN A 26 -4.92 7.00 -16.58
C ASN A 26 -5.55 5.74 -16.00
N GLU A 27 -5.59 5.66 -14.65
CA GLU A 27 -5.95 4.46 -13.92
C GLU A 27 -6.89 4.76 -12.75
N SER A 28 -7.49 3.70 -12.19
CA SER A 28 -8.34 3.80 -11.01
C SER A 28 -7.97 2.73 -9.98
N ILE A 29 -8.06 3.09 -8.70
CA ILE A 29 -7.96 2.15 -7.58
C ILE A 29 -9.34 2.07 -6.92
N ARG A 30 -9.85 0.85 -6.75
CA ARG A 30 -11.25 0.61 -6.40
C ARG A 30 -11.43 0.22 -4.95
N GLN A 31 -12.59 0.59 -4.43
CA GLN A 31 -13.04 0.17 -3.11
C GLN A 31 -13.25 -1.35 -3.05
N GLY A 32 -12.80 -1.94 -1.95
CA GLY A 32 -12.96 -3.37 -1.72
C GLY A 32 -11.89 -4.23 -2.39
N GLU A 33 -10.96 -3.63 -3.14
CA GLU A 33 -9.91 -4.34 -3.87
C GLU A 33 -8.53 -4.15 -3.23
N LEU A 34 -7.71 -5.19 -3.33
CA LEU A 34 -6.28 -5.16 -3.09
C LEU A 34 -5.57 -4.99 -4.44
N THR A 35 -4.94 -3.84 -4.64
CA THR A 35 -4.12 -3.55 -5.83
C THR A 35 -2.64 -3.64 -5.47
N CYS A 36 -1.86 -4.42 -6.22
CA CYS A 36 -0.42 -4.55 -6.05
C CYS A 36 0.34 -3.87 -7.20
N LEU A 37 1.29 -3.01 -6.84
CA LEU A 37 2.22 -2.36 -7.76
C LEU A 37 3.54 -3.15 -7.80
N LEU A 38 3.84 -3.73 -8.94
CA LEU A 38 5.05 -4.49 -9.24
C LEU A 38 5.97 -3.70 -10.15
N GLY A 39 7.26 -3.92 -10.01
CA GLY A 39 8.28 -3.32 -10.86
C GLY A 39 9.68 -3.44 -10.27
N PRO A 40 10.73 -3.22 -11.06
CA PRO A 40 12.11 -3.25 -10.60
C PRO A 40 12.39 -2.27 -9.45
N ASN A 41 13.54 -2.45 -8.78
CA ASN A 41 14.00 -1.50 -7.78
C ASN A 41 14.36 -0.17 -8.46
N GLY A 42 13.94 0.94 -7.84
CA GLY A 42 14.25 2.28 -8.36
C GLY A 42 13.36 2.76 -9.51
N VAL A 43 12.41 1.94 -10.00
CA VAL A 43 11.51 2.29 -11.12
C VAL A 43 10.56 3.46 -10.78
N GLY A 44 10.30 3.70 -9.48
CA GLY A 44 9.44 4.81 -9.04
C GLY A 44 8.19 4.39 -8.26
N LYS A 45 8.10 3.15 -7.79
CA LYS A 45 6.93 2.67 -7.00
C LYS A 45 6.65 3.55 -5.79
N SER A 46 7.67 3.82 -4.95
CA SER A 46 7.53 4.69 -3.78
C SER A 46 7.24 6.15 -4.17
N THR A 47 7.74 6.60 -5.33
CA THR A 47 7.41 7.93 -5.88
C THR A 47 5.92 8.02 -6.20
N LEU A 48 5.36 7.01 -6.86
CA LEU A 48 3.93 6.95 -7.15
C LEU A 48 3.12 6.94 -5.86
N LEU A 49 3.43 6.06 -4.90
CA LEU A 49 2.74 5.99 -3.61
C LEU A 49 2.77 7.32 -2.85
N ARG A 50 3.94 7.95 -2.75
CA ARG A 50 4.09 9.27 -2.08
C ARG A 50 3.31 10.37 -2.80
N THR A 51 3.25 10.32 -4.13
CA THR A 51 2.47 11.29 -4.92
C THR A 51 0.96 11.07 -4.71
N LEU A 52 0.49 9.83 -4.71
CA LEU A 52 -0.91 9.50 -4.44
C LEU A 52 -1.34 9.86 -3.01
N ALA A 53 -0.42 9.81 -2.05
CA ALA A 53 -0.66 10.22 -0.67
C ALA A 53 -0.53 11.74 -0.43
N GLY A 54 -0.16 12.52 -1.44
CA GLY A 54 0.03 13.96 -1.30
C GLY A 54 1.32 14.38 -0.57
N PHE A 55 2.26 13.44 -0.31
CA PHE A 55 3.55 13.73 0.31
C PHE A 55 4.57 14.26 -0.68
N GLN A 56 4.35 14.01 -1.97
CA GLN A 56 5.14 14.53 -3.05
C GLN A 56 4.23 15.18 -4.09
N PRO A 57 4.57 16.39 -4.60
CA PRO A 57 3.79 17.00 -5.64
C PRO A 57 3.86 16.19 -6.95
N LYS A 58 2.76 16.06 -7.63
CA LYS A 58 2.71 15.59 -9.01
C LYS A 58 3.38 16.61 -9.95
N LEU A 59 3.86 16.19 -11.10
CA LEU A 59 4.37 17.09 -12.13
C LEU A 59 3.23 17.67 -12.98
N SER A 60 2.23 16.87 -13.33
CA SER A 60 1.01 17.29 -14.04
C SER A 60 -0.09 16.23 -13.92
N GLY A 61 -1.26 16.52 -14.50
CA GLY A 61 -2.44 15.64 -14.47
C GLY A 61 -3.24 15.77 -13.17
N ASP A 62 -4.19 14.87 -12.94
CA ASP A 62 -5.11 14.94 -11.80
C ASP A 62 -5.09 13.64 -10.98
N ILE A 63 -5.18 13.80 -9.66
CA ILE A 63 -5.47 12.76 -8.70
C ILE A 63 -6.81 13.11 -8.05
N LEU A 64 -7.83 12.32 -8.31
CA LEU A 64 -9.16 12.51 -7.74
C LEU A 64 -9.40 11.45 -6.69
N ILE A 65 -9.84 11.86 -5.50
CA ILE A 65 -10.25 10.97 -4.41
C ILE A 65 -11.73 11.22 -4.16
N ASN A 66 -12.55 10.19 -4.32
CA ASN A 66 -14.01 10.32 -4.26
C ASN A 66 -14.54 11.44 -5.17
N GLY A 67 -13.93 11.62 -6.34
CA GLY A 67 -14.31 12.63 -7.34
C GLY A 67 -13.81 14.05 -7.08
N LYS A 68 -13.14 14.33 -5.95
CA LYS A 68 -12.56 15.62 -5.59
C LYS A 68 -11.05 15.62 -5.77
N GLY A 69 -10.46 16.70 -6.33
CA GLY A 69 -9.01 16.83 -6.53
C GLY A 69 -8.24 16.77 -5.22
N ILE A 70 -7.08 16.09 -5.23
CA ILE A 70 -6.26 15.95 -4.01
C ILE A 70 -5.84 17.30 -3.42
N GLU A 71 -5.63 18.30 -4.25
CA GLU A 71 -5.24 19.66 -3.84
C GLU A 71 -6.38 20.44 -3.16
N GLU A 72 -7.61 19.99 -3.31
CA GLU A 72 -8.78 20.62 -2.70
C GLU A 72 -9.00 20.16 -1.24
N TYR A 73 -8.24 19.19 -0.79
CA TYR A 73 -8.28 18.71 0.59
C TYR A 73 -7.25 19.43 1.46
N SER A 74 -7.65 19.85 2.64
CA SER A 74 -6.71 20.24 3.69
C SER A 74 -5.89 19.04 4.19
N ARG A 75 -4.76 19.30 4.85
CA ARG A 75 -3.95 18.22 5.46
C ARG A 75 -4.72 17.43 6.51
N ALA A 76 -5.61 18.09 7.26
CA ALA A 76 -6.45 17.44 8.25
C ALA A 76 -7.47 16.50 7.58
N GLU A 77 -8.15 16.92 6.52
CA GLU A 77 -9.05 16.06 5.74
C GLU A 77 -8.30 14.89 5.12
N MET A 78 -7.12 15.13 4.51
CA MET A 78 -6.30 14.06 3.94
C MET A 78 -5.91 13.00 4.97
N SER A 79 -5.61 13.38 6.21
CA SER A 79 -5.28 12.44 7.28
C SER A 79 -6.45 11.55 7.73
N GLN A 80 -7.69 11.93 7.39
CA GLN A 80 -8.90 11.12 7.61
C GLN A 80 -9.30 10.29 6.38
N ILE A 81 -8.64 10.51 5.23
CA ILE A 81 -8.94 9.84 3.97
C ILE A 81 -7.88 8.81 3.61
N ILE A 82 -6.60 9.12 3.83
CA ILE A 82 -5.48 8.26 3.47
C ILE A 82 -4.65 7.94 4.70
N SER A 83 -4.36 6.66 4.91
CA SER A 83 -3.25 6.20 5.75
C SER A 83 -2.14 5.64 4.86
N ILE A 84 -0.90 5.80 5.32
CA ILE A 84 0.27 5.29 4.61
C ILE A 84 1.23 4.59 5.57
N VAL A 85 1.76 3.46 5.13
CA VAL A 85 2.86 2.72 5.76
C VAL A 85 4.04 2.77 4.81
N LEU A 86 5.12 3.43 5.22
CA LEU A 86 6.36 3.52 4.45
C LEU A 86 7.35 2.46 4.94
N THR A 87 8.29 2.08 4.07
CA THR A 87 9.38 1.15 4.39
C THR A 87 10.35 1.72 5.43
N GLU A 88 10.42 3.06 5.53
CA GLU A 88 11.28 3.74 6.50
C GLU A 88 10.83 3.48 7.93
N LYS A 89 11.77 3.06 8.79
CA LYS A 89 11.49 2.84 10.22
C LYS A 89 11.29 4.16 10.94
N PRO A 90 10.23 4.28 11.76
CA PRO A 90 10.06 5.48 12.56
C PRO A 90 11.14 5.58 13.63
N ASN A 91 11.71 6.77 13.81
CA ASN A 91 12.68 7.03 14.88
C ASN A 91 11.95 7.26 16.24
N THR A 92 11.33 6.20 16.78
CA THR A 92 10.45 6.24 17.95
C THR A 92 10.90 5.26 19.04
N GLN A 93 12.20 5.28 19.38
CA GLN A 93 12.82 4.28 20.26
C GLN A 93 12.19 4.19 21.66
N ASN A 94 11.57 5.26 22.16
CA ASN A 94 11.01 5.36 23.51
C ASN A 94 9.50 5.07 23.58
N LEU A 95 8.88 4.55 22.54
CA LEU A 95 7.47 4.21 22.52
C LEU A 95 7.28 2.70 22.52
N ASN A 96 6.19 2.24 23.17
CA ASN A 96 5.75 0.85 23.03
C ASN A 96 4.82 0.67 21.80
N ALA A 97 4.54 -0.58 21.46
CA ALA A 97 3.72 -0.91 20.29
C ALA A 97 2.32 -0.27 20.36
N GLN A 98 1.65 -0.31 21.50
CA GLN A 98 0.33 0.32 21.69
C GLN A 98 0.39 1.82 21.43
N GLN A 99 1.38 2.53 21.95
CA GLN A 99 1.53 3.97 21.76
C GLN A 99 1.73 4.33 20.26
N ILE A 100 2.43 3.48 19.51
CA ILE A 100 2.51 3.65 18.04
C ILE A 100 1.14 3.51 17.39
N VAL A 101 0.34 2.51 17.79
CA VAL A 101 -1.00 2.32 17.24
C VAL A 101 -1.93 3.48 17.61
N GLU A 102 -1.84 3.99 18.86
CA GLU A 102 -2.57 5.17 19.34
C GLU A 102 -2.29 6.42 18.48
N MET A 103 -1.06 6.58 17.95
CA MET A 103 -0.74 7.67 17.02
C MET A 103 -1.61 7.65 15.74
N GLY A 104 -2.19 6.50 15.39
CA GLY A 104 -3.15 6.39 14.30
C GLY A 104 -4.42 7.21 14.58
N ARG A 105 -4.74 7.49 15.85
CA ARG A 105 -5.89 8.30 16.24
C ARG A 105 -5.66 9.81 16.21
N ALA A 106 -4.42 10.26 15.93
CA ALA A 106 -4.06 11.68 15.89
C ALA A 106 -5.03 12.57 15.07
N PRO A 107 -5.60 12.14 13.92
CA PRO A 107 -6.58 12.93 13.17
C PRO A 107 -7.90 13.20 13.92
N TYR A 108 -8.16 12.50 15.03
CA TYR A 108 -9.42 12.54 15.77
C TYR A 108 -9.27 13.07 17.21
N THR A 109 -8.04 13.14 17.76
CA THR A 109 -7.78 13.38 19.19
C THR A 109 -7.43 14.84 19.53
N GLY A 110 -7.71 15.82 18.75
CA GLY A 110 -7.51 17.22 19.06
C GLY A 110 -6.06 17.58 19.50
N PHE A 111 -5.86 18.79 20.04
CA PHE A 111 -4.53 19.36 20.35
C PHE A 111 -3.69 18.55 21.37
N TRP A 112 -4.34 17.91 22.34
CA TRP A 112 -3.65 17.18 23.40
C TRP A 112 -3.34 15.73 23.06
N ASN A 113 -3.73 15.23 21.89
CA ASN A 113 -3.48 13.88 21.42
C ASN A 113 -3.85 12.77 22.45
N LYS A 114 -4.86 13.01 23.29
CA LYS A 114 -5.33 12.02 24.26
C LYS A 114 -6.44 11.17 23.65
N CYS A 115 -6.19 9.88 23.53
CA CYS A 115 -7.19 8.90 23.14
C CYS A 115 -8.29 8.82 24.21
N GLY A 116 -9.55 9.02 23.80
CA GLY A 116 -10.72 8.75 24.61
C GLY A 116 -11.04 7.25 24.65
N LYS A 117 -12.16 6.89 25.30
CA LYS A 117 -12.57 5.48 25.40
C LYS A 117 -12.84 4.87 24.03
N GLU A 118 -13.53 5.59 23.15
CA GLU A 118 -13.85 5.15 21.78
C GLU A 118 -12.56 4.97 20.95
N ASP A 119 -11.57 5.87 21.08
CA ASP A 119 -10.30 5.73 20.40
C ASP A 119 -9.54 4.48 20.85
N MET A 120 -9.58 4.17 22.16
CA MET A 120 -8.94 2.96 22.70
C MET A 120 -9.61 1.69 22.18
N GLU A 121 -10.93 1.67 22.02
CA GLU A 121 -11.63 0.54 21.40
C GLU A 121 -11.18 0.32 19.93
N VAL A 122 -10.96 1.40 19.19
CA VAL A 122 -10.40 1.32 17.82
C VAL A 122 -8.98 0.80 17.82
N VAL A 123 -8.14 1.26 18.76
CA VAL A 123 -6.75 0.79 18.94
C VAL A 123 -6.72 -0.70 19.27
N ASP A 124 -7.56 -1.14 20.21
CA ASP A 124 -7.67 -2.55 20.61
C ASP A 124 -8.09 -3.44 19.45
N ASN A 125 -9.08 -3.02 18.68
CA ASN A 125 -9.52 -3.71 17.49
C ASN A 125 -8.41 -3.79 16.42
N ALA A 126 -7.67 -2.71 16.19
CA ALA A 126 -6.57 -2.69 15.23
C ALA A 126 -5.42 -3.64 15.64
N ILE A 127 -5.07 -3.67 16.93
CA ILE A 127 -4.08 -4.59 17.50
C ILE A 127 -4.52 -6.05 17.29
N SER A 128 -5.79 -6.36 17.57
CA SER A 128 -6.32 -7.71 17.41
C SER A 128 -6.38 -8.15 15.95
N MET A 129 -6.73 -7.25 15.02
CA MET A 129 -6.79 -7.58 13.59
C MET A 129 -5.46 -8.10 13.03
N VAL A 130 -4.33 -7.63 13.54
CA VAL A 130 -2.99 -8.03 13.09
C VAL A 130 -2.31 -9.04 14.02
N ASN A 131 -3.01 -9.53 15.07
CA ASN A 131 -2.55 -10.51 16.04
C ASN A 131 -1.23 -10.09 16.75
N ILE A 132 -1.21 -8.88 17.32
CA ILE A 132 -0.06 -8.33 18.05
C ILE A 132 -0.37 -7.98 19.52
N GLU A 133 -1.38 -8.60 20.13
CA GLU A 133 -1.75 -8.35 21.52
C GLU A 133 -0.56 -8.60 22.49
N SER A 134 0.24 -9.63 22.22
CA SER A 134 1.43 -9.97 23.00
C SER A 134 2.55 -8.92 22.92
N LEU A 135 2.52 -8.08 21.87
CA LEU A 135 3.52 -7.03 21.66
C LEU A 135 3.13 -5.69 22.28
N ARG A 136 1.90 -5.56 22.77
CA ARG A 136 1.26 -4.29 23.18
C ARG A 136 2.17 -3.38 24.03
N HIS A 137 2.83 -3.95 25.01
CA HIS A 137 3.67 -3.20 25.95
C HIS A 137 5.18 -3.30 25.67
N ARG A 138 5.56 -4.00 24.59
CA ARG A 138 6.97 -4.10 24.18
C ARG A 138 7.44 -2.78 23.56
N MET A 139 8.65 -2.37 23.91
CA MET A 139 9.29 -1.18 23.32
C MET A 139 9.58 -1.42 21.84
N VAL A 140 9.30 -0.43 20.99
CA VAL A 140 9.53 -0.52 19.55
C VAL A 140 10.97 -0.89 19.20
N SER A 141 11.95 -0.41 19.98
CA SER A 141 13.37 -0.74 19.82
C SER A 141 13.71 -2.22 20.05
N THR A 142 12.80 -3.01 20.64
CA THR A 142 13.00 -4.44 20.93
C THR A 142 12.24 -5.35 19.97
N LEU A 143 11.49 -4.78 19.04
CA LEU A 143 10.71 -5.53 18.07
C LEU A 143 11.60 -5.97 16.90
N SER A 144 11.34 -7.17 16.40
CA SER A 144 11.87 -7.56 15.09
C SER A 144 11.24 -6.72 13.97
N ASP A 145 11.85 -6.69 12.80
CA ASP A 145 11.34 -5.91 11.67
C ASP A 145 9.92 -6.33 11.28
N GLY A 146 9.63 -7.65 11.32
CA GLY A 146 8.29 -8.15 11.04
C GLY A 146 7.26 -7.78 12.11
N GLU A 147 7.65 -7.79 13.40
CA GLU A 147 6.78 -7.33 14.49
C GLU A 147 6.49 -5.83 14.35
N LEU A 148 7.51 -5.02 14.06
CA LEU A 148 7.36 -3.59 13.82
C LEU A 148 6.45 -3.31 12.63
N GLN A 149 6.60 -4.07 11.55
CA GLN A 149 5.74 -3.93 10.37
C GLN A 149 4.26 -4.16 10.71
N LYS A 150 3.94 -5.20 11.49
CA LYS A 150 2.58 -5.44 11.97
C LYS A 150 2.07 -4.29 12.84
N VAL A 151 2.91 -3.70 13.70
CA VAL A 151 2.55 -2.53 14.50
C VAL A 151 2.25 -1.31 13.63
N MET A 152 3.03 -1.07 12.57
CA MET A 152 2.78 0.04 11.64
C MET A 152 1.48 -0.16 10.84
N ILE A 153 1.15 -1.39 10.49
CA ILE A 153 -0.13 -1.71 9.85
C ILE A 153 -1.29 -1.50 10.84
N ALA A 154 -1.16 -1.95 12.10
CA ALA A 154 -2.16 -1.67 13.13
C ALA A 154 -2.40 -0.16 13.31
N LYS A 155 -1.33 0.66 13.31
CA LYS A 155 -1.45 2.12 13.31
C LYS A 155 -2.27 2.64 12.13
N ALA A 156 -2.00 2.15 10.91
CA ALA A 156 -2.74 2.55 9.72
C ALA A 156 -4.22 2.13 9.79
N LEU A 157 -4.51 0.96 10.36
CA LEU A 157 -5.87 0.49 10.59
C LEU A 157 -6.60 1.32 11.65
N ALA A 158 -5.91 1.69 12.74
CA ALA A 158 -6.46 2.55 13.80
C ALA A 158 -6.82 3.95 13.28
N GLN A 159 -6.20 4.42 12.22
CA GLN A 159 -6.54 5.68 11.54
C GLN A 159 -7.90 5.63 10.84
N GLN A 160 -8.49 4.44 10.61
CA GLN A 160 -9.83 4.22 10.04
C GLN A 160 -10.08 4.86 8.66
N THR A 161 -9.06 5.17 7.91
CA THR A 161 -9.20 5.80 6.59
C THR A 161 -9.84 4.86 5.55
N PRO A 162 -10.55 5.37 4.55
CA PRO A 162 -11.06 4.56 3.43
C PRO A 162 -9.94 4.04 2.50
N VAL A 163 -8.80 4.75 2.42
CA VAL A 163 -7.67 4.41 1.55
C VAL A 163 -6.45 4.07 2.41
N ILE A 164 -5.77 2.98 2.09
CA ILE A 164 -4.53 2.53 2.76
C ILE A 164 -3.47 2.28 1.70
N TYR A 165 -2.37 3.02 1.78
CA TYR A 165 -1.20 2.82 0.95
C TYR A 165 -0.08 2.16 1.76
N LEU A 166 0.59 1.15 1.18
CA LEU A 166 1.69 0.45 1.84
C LEU A 166 2.88 0.32 0.87
N ASP A 167 4.03 0.82 1.30
CA ASP A 167 5.27 0.72 0.53
C ASP A 167 6.07 -0.48 1.03
N GLU A 168 6.12 -1.54 0.23
CA GLU A 168 6.82 -2.79 0.51
C GLU A 168 6.49 -3.43 1.88
N PRO A 169 5.20 -3.65 2.21
CA PRO A 169 4.81 -4.12 3.54
C PRO A 169 5.28 -5.53 3.87
N THR A 170 5.71 -6.30 2.88
CA THR A 170 6.24 -7.68 3.02
C THR A 170 7.75 -7.73 3.16
N ALA A 171 8.45 -6.59 3.05
CA ALA A 171 9.90 -6.54 3.27
C ALA A 171 10.26 -7.05 4.67
N PHE A 172 11.36 -7.77 4.79
CA PHE A 172 11.89 -8.34 6.05
C PHE A 172 11.01 -9.40 6.73
N LEU A 173 9.93 -9.87 6.10
CA LEU A 173 9.11 -10.97 6.60
C LEU A 173 9.59 -12.32 6.04
N ASP A 174 9.47 -13.38 6.84
CA ASP A 174 9.56 -14.75 6.32
C ASP A 174 8.35 -15.06 5.41
N TYR A 175 8.45 -16.13 4.62
CA TYR A 175 7.46 -16.45 3.61
C TYR A 175 6.04 -16.64 4.18
N GLN A 176 5.91 -17.35 5.31
CA GLN A 176 4.61 -17.57 5.96
C GLN A 176 4.00 -16.24 6.41
N SER A 177 4.79 -15.38 7.04
CA SER A 177 4.35 -14.05 7.49
C SER A 177 3.95 -13.15 6.32
N LYS A 178 4.61 -13.26 5.14
CA LYS A 178 4.20 -12.56 3.92
C LYS A 178 2.81 -13.00 3.44
N VAL A 179 2.60 -14.32 3.38
CA VAL A 179 1.29 -14.88 3.00
C VAL A 179 0.19 -14.39 3.95
N ASP A 180 0.43 -14.52 5.25
CA ASP A 180 -0.54 -14.12 6.28
C ASP A 180 -0.89 -12.63 6.18
N LEU A 181 0.11 -11.77 5.96
CA LEU A 181 -0.08 -10.34 5.79
C LEU A 181 -0.88 -10.02 4.53
N MET A 182 -0.52 -10.59 3.38
CA MET A 182 -1.22 -10.35 2.12
C MET A 182 -2.67 -10.81 2.19
N MET A 183 -2.93 -11.97 2.79
CA MET A 183 -4.28 -12.48 3.05
C MET A 183 -5.07 -11.58 4.01
N LEU A 184 -4.42 -11.04 5.04
CA LEU A 184 -5.03 -10.08 5.96
C LEU A 184 -5.45 -8.80 5.21
N LEU A 185 -4.56 -8.21 4.41
CA LEU A 185 -4.84 -7.00 3.64
C LEU A 185 -5.97 -7.22 2.65
N SER A 186 -5.96 -8.33 1.89
CA SER A 186 -7.06 -8.70 0.99
C SER A 186 -8.39 -8.81 1.73
N ARG A 187 -8.40 -9.46 2.91
CA ARG A 187 -9.60 -9.59 3.76
C ARG A 187 -10.10 -8.24 4.26
N ILE A 188 -9.20 -7.34 4.68
CA ILE A 188 -9.53 -5.98 5.13
C ILE A 188 -10.16 -5.21 3.96
N GLY A 189 -9.54 -5.23 2.79
CA GLY A 189 -10.09 -4.61 1.58
C GLY A 189 -11.53 -5.03 1.35
N ARG A 190 -11.77 -6.33 1.23
CA ARG A 190 -13.09 -6.90 0.89
C ARG A 190 -14.12 -6.73 2.00
N LYS A 191 -13.80 -7.08 3.26
CA LYS A 191 -14.78 -7.06 4.37
C LYS A 191 -15.09 -5.66 4.87
N MET A 192 -14.08 -4.79 4.94
CA MET A 192 -14.24 -3.43 5.45
C MET A 192 -14.42 -2.40 4.33
N GLN A 193 -14.52 -2.86 3.08
CA GLN A 193 -14.66 -2.01 1.89
C GLN A 193 -13.58 -0.92 1.84
N LYS A 194 -12.32 -1.28 2.18
CA LYS A 194 -11.17 -0.39 2.09
C LYS A 194 -10.55 -0.47 0.70
N THR A 195 -10.00 0.63 0.24
CA THR A 195 -9.15 0.69 -0.95
C THR A 195 -7.72 0.45 -0.51
N ILE A 196 -7.11 -0.66 -0.92
CA ILE A 196 -5.74 -1.01 -0.52
C ILE A 196 -4.84 -1.03 -1.75
N PHE A 197 -3.78 -0.23 -1.71
CA PHE A 197 -2.78 -0.17 -2.77
C PHE A 197 -1.39 -0.33 -2.16
N LEU A 198 -0.65 -1.34 -2.59
CA LEU A 198 0.68 -1.62 -2.05
C LEU A 198 1.71 -1.85 -3.16
N SER A 199 2.95 -1.46 -2.89
CA SER A 199 4.11 -1.89 -3.69
C SER A 199 4.69 -3.18 -3.09
N THR A 200 5.18 -4.07 -3.93
CA THR A 200 5.87 -5.29 -3.48
C THR A 200 6.83 -5.83 -4.54
N HIS A 201 7.79 -6.63 -4.09
CA HIS A 201 8.67 -7.44 -4.93
C HIS A 201 8.26 -8.93 -4.95
N ASP A 202 7.28 -9.31 -4.12
CA ASP A 202 6.79 -10.68 -4.02
C ASP A 202 5.78 -10.97 -5.14
N VAL A 203 6.31 -11.14 -6.37
CA VAL A 203 5.51 -11.27 -7.60
C VAL A 203 4.51 -12.40 -7.50
N GLU A 204 4.95 -13.59 -7.09
CA GLU A 204 4.11 -14.79 -7.03
C GLU A 204 2.94 -14.61 -6.04
N LEU A 205 3.21 -14.03 -4.86
CA LEU A 205 2.16 -13.74 -3.89
C LEU A 205 1.19 -12.67 -4.39
N ALA A 206 1.69 -11.64 -5.06
CA ALA A 206 0.85 -10.60 -5.63
C ALA A 206 -0.09 -11.19 -6.71
N LEU A 207 0.43 -12.02 -7.62
CA LEU A 207 -0.36 -12.65 -8.66
C LEU A 207 -1.44 -13.60 -8.13
N GLN A 208 -1.19 -14.25 -6.98
CA GLN A 208 -2.15 -15.19 -6.35
C GLN A 208 -3.21 -14.51 -5.50
N ILE A 209 -2.93 -13.34 -4.90
CA ILE A 209 -3.77 -12.77 -3.83
C ILE A 209 -4.43 -11.45 -4.24
N ALA A 210 -3.78 -10.65 -5.10
CA ALA A 210 -4.29 -9.34 -5.49
C ALA A 210 -5.50 -9.42 -6.42
N ASP A 211 -6.40 -8.47 -6.29
CA ASP A 211 -7.52 -8.30 -7.22
C ASP A 211 -7.08 -7.58 -8.51
N MET A 212 -6.11 -6.67 -8.39
CA MET A 212 -5.53 -5.89 -9.50
C MET A 212 -4.01 -5.84 -9.39
N ILE A 213 -3.34 -5.90 -10.51
CA ILE A 213 -1.88 -5.74 -10.64
C ILE A 213 -1.58 -4.51 -11.50
N TRP A 214 -0.64 -3.71 -11.05
CA TRP A 214 -0.03 -2.63 -11.80
C TRP A 214 1.43 -2.98 -12.05
N LEU A 215 1.84 -3.09 -13.32
CA LEU A 215 3.21 -3.38 -13.74
C LEU A 215 3.87 -2.06 -14.16
N MET A 216 4.88 -1.63 -13.46
CA MET A 216 5.62 -0.39 -13.74
C MET A 216 7.01 -0.72 -14.29
N SER A 217 7.26 -0.37 -15.55
CA SER A 217 8.51 -0.64 -16.27
C SER A 217 9.51 0.52 -16.15
N ASP A 218 10.79 0.26 -16.44
CA ASP A 218 11.89 1.22 -16.33
C ASP A 218 11.74 2.44 -17.26
N ASP A 219 10.99 2.31 -18.34
CA ASP A 219 10.66 3.42 -19.25
C ASP A 219 9.50 4.32 -18.73
N GLY A 220 8.98 4.01 -17.55
CA GLY A 220 7.84 4.70 -16.93
C GLY A 220 6.48 4.28 -17.46
N THR A 221 6.43 3.23 -18.29
CA THR A 221 5.16 2.64 -18.76
C THR A 221 4.47 1.90 -17.62
N LEU A 222 3.16 2.06 -17.52
CA LEU A 222 2.30 1.35 -16.59
C LEU A 222 1.29 0.48 -17.36
N VAL A 223 1.26 -0.81 -17.03
CA VAL A 223 0.27 -1.76 -17.55
C VAL A 223 -0.52 -2.31 -16.37
N THR A 224 -1.85 -2.30 -16.45
CA THR A 224 -2.73 -2.70 -15.36
C THR A 224 -3.73 -3.75 -15.80
N GLY A 225 -4.16 -4.59 -14.88
CA GLY A 225 -5.17 -5.61 -15.16
C GLY A 225 -5.28 -6.60 -14.01
N LYS A 226 -6.25 -7.49 -14.11
CA LYS A 226 -6.32 -8.66 -13.23
C LYS A 226 -5.17 -9.62 -13.54
N PRO A 227 -4.68 -10.39 -12.55
CA PRO A 227 -3.61 -11.36 -12.79
C PRO A 227 -3.84 -12.24 -14.01
N ASP A 228 -5.04 -12.82 -14.15
CA ASP A 228 -5.38 -13.71 -15.26
C ASP A 228 -5.42 -12.98 -16.62
N GLU A 229 -5.92 -11.73 -16.65
CA GLU A 229 -5.97 -10.90 -17.86
C GLU A 229 -4.55 -10.54 -18.34
N LEU A 230 -3.66 -10.19 -17.40
CA LEU A 230 -2.26 -9.88 -17.70
C LEU A 230 -1.48 -11.11 -18.18
N ALA A 231 -1.77 -12.28 -17.61
CA ALA A 231 -1.19 -13.55 -18.04
C ALA A 231 -1.66 -13.92 -19.45
N ALA A 232 -2.97 -13.89 -19.70
CA ALA A 232 -3.56 -14.21 -21.00
C ALA A 232 -3.09 -13.27 -22.11
N GLY A 233 -2.98 -11.95 -21.79
CA GLY A 233 -2.49 -10.92 -22.72
C GLY A 233 -0.99 -10.95 -23.00
N GLY A 234 -0.23 -11.83 -22.34
CA GLY A 234 1.22 -11.94 -22.48
C GLY A 234 1.98 -10.77 -21.85
N HIS A 235 1.32 -9.96 -21.01
CA HIS A 235 1.95 -8.82 -20.34
C HIS A 235 2.95 -9.28 -19.27
N LEU A 236 2.63 -10.35 -18.52
CA LEU A 236 3.53 -10.91 -17.52
C LEU A 236 4.81 -11.47 -18.14
N GLN A 237 4.69 -12.17 -19.30
CA GLN A 237 5.87 -12.65 -20.01
C GLN A 237 6.79 -11.49 -20.40
N ARG A 238 6.25 -10.50 -21.10
CA ARG A 238 7.06 -9.35 -21.56
C ARG A 238 7.69 -8.58 -20.40
N PHE A 239 7.01 -8.53 -19.26
CA PHE A 239 7.46 -7.77 -18.11
C PHE A 239 8.58 -8.48 -17.33
N PHE A 240 8.50 -9.82 -17.20
CA PHE A 240 9.44 -10.60 -16.39
C PHE A 240 10.47 -11.36 -17.24
N GLU A 241 10.34 -11.41 -18.58
CA GLU A 241 11.26 -12.14 -19.43
C GLU A 241 12.60 -11.43 -19.52
N THR A 242 13.66 -12.14 -19.11
CA THR A 242 15.06 -11.73 -19.21
C THR A 242 15.89 -12.90 -19.70
N ASP A 243 17.19 -12.71 -19.89
CA ASP A 243 18.11 -13.82 -20.27
C ASP A 243 18.12 -14.96 -19.24
N THR A 244 17.76 -14.67 -17.98
CA THR A 244 17.83 -15.63 -16.86
C THR A 244 16.48 -15.93 -16.21
N LEU A 245 15.41 -15.23 -16.57
CA LEU A 245 14.08 -15.37 -15.94
C LEU A 245 13.00 -15.46 -17.02
N ARG A 246 12.04 -16.36 -16.82
CA ARG A 246 10.90 -16.54 -17.68
C ARG A 246 9.61 -16.74 -16.87
N TYR A 247 8.53 -16.12 -17.29
CA TYR A 247 7.20 -16.39 -16.73
C TYR A 247 6.58 -17.57 -17.47
N ASP A 248 6.23 -18.62 -16.74
CA ASP A 248 5.51 -19.80 -17.27
C ASP A 248 3.99 -19.58 -17.11
N LYS A 249 3.29 -19.54 -18.24
CA LYS A 249 1.82 -19.35 -18.28
C LYS A 249 1.04 -20.51 -17.69
N ASP A 250 1.57 -21.73 -17.83
CA ASP A 250 0.85 -22.94 -17.44
C ASP A 250 0.89 -23.14 -15.93
N THR A 251 1.98 -22.76 -15.30
CA THR A 251 2.17 -22.86 -13.85
C THR A 251 1.91 -21.55 -13.10
N GLY A 252 1.92 -20.40 -13.79
CA GLY A 252 1.82 -19.07 -13.18
C GLY A 252 3.06 -18.66 -12.39
N MET A 253 4.20 -19.31 -12.60
CA MET A 253 5.43 -19.14 -11.83
C MET A 253 6.54 -18.48 -12.65
N LEU A 254 7.47 -17.84 -11.94
CA LEU A 254 8.72 -17.35 -12.51
C LEU A 254 9.76 -18.47 -12.48
N MET A 255 10.30 -18.83 -13.65
CA MET A 255 11.26 -19.90 -13.82
C MET A 255 12.64 -19.34 -14.17
N VAL A 256 13.68 -19.92 -13.59
CA VAL A 256 15.09 -19.60 -13.94
C VAL A 256 15.45 -20.35 -15.21
N VAL A 257 15.90 -19.61 -16.22
CA VAL A 257 16.48 -20.16 -17.46
C VAL A 257 17.97 -20.37 -17.24
N LYS A 258 18.44 -21.62 -17.44
CA LYS A 258 19.86 -21.99 -17.30
C LYS A 258 20.52 -22.01 -18.66
#